data_79b3b30cc33fa30aca5f56317cf6296a
#
_entry.id   79b3b30cc33fa30aca5f56317cf6296a
#
_cell.length_a   1.000
_cell.length_b   1.000
_cell.length_c   1.000
_cell.angle_alpha   90.00
_cell.angle_beta   90.00
_cell.angle_gamma   90.00
#
_symmetry.space_group_name_H-M   'P 1'
#
loop_
_entity.id
_entity.type
_entity.pdbx_description
1 polymer ?
#
loop_
_entity_poly.entity_id
_entity_poly.type
_entity_poly.pdbx_seq_one_letter_code
_entity_poly.pdbx_strand_id
1 'polypeptide(L)'
;MAAVESKLRDELIEAVKVEASIRGIALPADPAQIAKAAVQVDSLVVVAILCAVEPIIGFELSEDVVRAGGYTSVDGALGHLLPRLEKEWTKKKGAKS
;
A
#
# COMPACT_ATOMS: atom_id res chain seq x y z
N MET A 1 6.81 -9.29 -8.88
CA MET A 1 5.95 -8.74 -7.80
C MET A 1 6.68 -8.43 -6.49
N ALA A 2 7.79 -9.08 -6.21
CA ALA A 2 8.53 -8.82 -4.96
C ALA A 2 8.96 -7.35 -4.79
N ALA A 3 9.42 -6.73 -5.88
CA ALA A 3 9.81 -5.31 -5.84
C ALA A 3 8.61 -4.39 -5.59
N VAL A 4 7.45 -4.73 -6.15
CA VAL A 4 6.22 -3.97 -5.94
C VAL A 4 5.77 -4.10 -4.48
N GLU A 5 5.78 -5.31 -3.94
CA GLU A 5 5.39 -5.55 -2.55
C GLU A 5 6.28 -4.79 -1.58
N SER A 6 7.60 -4.86 -1.80
CA SER A 6 8.57 -4.17 -0.95
C SER A 6 8.36 -2.65 -0.98
N LYS A 7 8.20 -2.10 -2.16
CA LYS A 7 7.98 -0.65 -2.33
C LYS A 7 6.66 -0.23 -1.69
N LEU A 8 5.61 -1.00 -1.92
CA LEU A 8 4.28 -0.70 -1.37
C LEU A 8 4.33 -0.72 0.16
N ARG A 9 4.96 -1.73 0.74
CA ARG A 9 5.11 -1.83 2.19
C ARG A 9 5.87 -0.65 2.77
N ASP A 10 7.01 -0.30 2.16
CA ASP A 10 7.84 0.81 2.64
C ASP A 10 7.08 2.12 2.59
N GLU A 11 6.36 2.38 1.51
CA GLU A 11 5.58 3.61 1.37
C GLU A 11 4.43 3.67 2.37
N LEU A 12 3.77 2.53 2.61
CA LEU A 12 2.69 2.47 3.60
C LEU A 12 3.22 2.70 5.01
N ILE A 13 4.36 2.12 5.34
CA ILE A 13 5.00 2.31 6.65
C ILE A 13 5.37 3.78 6.85
N GLU A 14 5.94 4.42 5.84
CA GLU A 14 6.27 5.84 5.92
C GLU A 14 5.02 6.70 6.10
N ALA A 15 3.94 6.38 5.40
CA ALA A 15 2.67 7.09 5.55
C ALA A 15 2.12 6.97 6.97
N VAL A 16 2.22 5.78 7.56
CA VAL A 16 1.77 5.54 8.92
C VAL A 16 2.63 6.32 9.92
N LYS A 17 3.94 6.39 9.70
CA LYS A 17 4.83 7.17 10.56
C LYS A 17 4.47 8.64 10.55
N VAL A 18 4.19 9.20 9.38
CA VAL A 18 3.80 10.60 9.23
C VAL A 18 2.48 10.85 9.94
N GLU A 19 1.50 9.99 9.72
CA GLU A 19 0.18 10.14 10.34
C GLU A 19 0.26 10.03 11.85
N ALA A 20 1.04 9.07 12.36
CA ALA A 20 1.24 8.91 13.80
C ALA A 20 1.91 10.14 14.42
N SER A 21 2.88 10.72 13.72
CA SER A 21 3.56 11.93 14.16
C SER A 21 2.57 13.09 14.28
N ILE A 22 1.70 13.25 13.29
CA ILE A 22 0.69 14.32 13.28
C ILE A 22 -0.28 14.14 14.45
N ARG A 23 -0.67 12.92 14.74
CA ARG A 23 -1.64 12.61 15.81
C ARG A 23 -1.00 12.44 17.19
N GLY A 24 0.33 12.48 17.29
CA GLY A 24 1.02 12.27 18.54
C GLY A 24 0.97 10.83 19.04
N ILE A 25 0.84 9.86 18.13
CA ILE A 25 0.80 8.44 18.46
C ILE A 25 2.23 7.89 18.47
N ALA A 26 2.60 7.20 19.56
CA ALA A 26 3.89 6.53 19.66
C ALA A 26 3.84 5.23 18.86
N LEU A 27 4.83 5.01 18.00
CA LEU A 27 4.95 3.77 17.23
C LEU A 27 6.12 2.93 17.71
N PRO A 28 6.05 1.59 17.56
CA PRO A 28 7.20 0.73 17.82
C PRO A 28 8.33 1.04 16.84
N ALA A 29 9.55 0.68 17.18
CA ALA A 29 10.70 0.88 16.31
C ALA A 29 10.78 -0.17 15.19
N ASP A 30 10.26 -1.36 15.43
CA ASP A 30 10.31 -2.47 14.48
C ASP A 30 9.29 -2.27 13.35
N PRO A 31 9.73 -2.26 12.07
CA PRO A 31 8.81 -2.12 10.94
C PRO A 31 7.69 -3.15 10.92
N ALA A 32 7.96 -4.39 11.33
CA ALA A 32 6.94 -5.43 11.38
C ALA A 32 5.85 -5.09 12.41
N GLN A 33 6.21 -4.47 13.52
CA GLN A 33 5.26 -4.03 14.53
C GLN A 33 4.50 -2.79 14.07
N ILE A 34 5.17 -1.89 13.36
CA ILE A 34 4.51 -0.72 12.77
C ILE A 34 3.42 -1.16 11.78
N ALA A 35 3.70 -2.19 10.98
CA ALA A 35 2.74 -2.71 10.02
C ALA A 35 1.47 -3.24 10.69
N LYS A 36 1.58 -3.70 11.93
CA LYS A 36 0.43 -4.22 12.69
C LYS A 36 -0.29 -3.14 13.48
N ALA A 37 0.30 -1.96 13.61
CA ALA A 37 -0.28 -0.89 14.42
C ALA A 37 -1.60 -0.40 13.83
N ALA A 38 -2.56 -0.10 14.69
CA ALA A 38 -3.88 0.37 14.29
C ALA A 38 -3.84 1.87 14.00
N VAL A 39 -3.23 2.23 12.87
CA VAL A 39 -3.16 3.62 12.40
C VAL A 39 -3.85 3.68 11.05
N GLN A 40 -4.88 4.50 10.97
CA GLN A 40 -5.68 4.60 9.74
C GLN A 40 -4.88 5.21 8.59
N VAL A 41 -4.97 4.59 7.42
CA VAL A 41 -4.37 5.08 6.19
C VAL A 41 -5.50 5.49 5.25
N ASP A 42 -5.59 6.78 4.96
CA ASP A 42 -6.62 7.37 4.10
C ASP A 42 -6.50 6.83 2.67
N SER A 43 -7.64 6.65 2.00
CA SER A 43 -7.66 6.16 0.62
C SER A 43 -6.90 7.08 -0.33
N LEU A 44 -6.92 8.40 -0.10
CA LEU A 44 -6.17 9.34 -0.94
C LEU A 44 -4.67 9.14 -0.80
N VAL A 45 -4.21 8.84 0.42
CA VAL A 45 -2.80 8.52 0.66
C VAL A 45 -2.41 7.24 -0.08
N VAL A 46 -3.28 6.24 -0.04
CA VAL A 46 -3.03 4.97 -0.73
C VAL A 46 -2.97 5.18 -2.25
N VAL A 47 -3.86 6.00 -2.81
CA VAL A 47 -3.82 6.32 -4.24
C VAL A 47 -2.48 6.96 -4.62
N ALA A 48 -1.98 7.90 -3.81
CA ALA A 48 -0.68 8.51 -4.04
C ALA A 48 0.45 7.48 -3.99
N ILE A 49 0.37 6.53 -3.05
CA ILE A 49 1.35 5.45 -2.92
C ILE A 49 1.32 4.56 -4.16
N LEU A 50 0.13 4.25 -4.67
CA LEU A 50 0.01 3.45 -5.89
C LEU A 50 0.64 4.16 -7.09
N CYS A 51 0.52 5.47 -7.17
CA CYS A 51 1.20 6.24 -8.21
C CYS A 51 2.72 6.08 -8.14
N ALA A 52 3.27 6.01 -6.92
CA ALA A 52 4.70 5.78 -6.72
C ALA A 52 5.12 4.35 -7.10
N VAL A 53 4.20 3.41 -7.06
CA VAL A 53 4.45 2.00 -7.40
C VAL A 53 4.33 1.76 -8.90
N GLU A 54 3.57 2.58 -9.61
CA GLU A 54 3.34 2.40 -11.06
C GLU A 54 4.59 2.23 -11.91
N PRO A 55 5.65 3.02 -11.71
CA PRO A 55 6.87 2.83 -12.49
C PRO A 55 7.51 1.45 -12.31
N ILE A 56 7.32 0.84 -11.15
CA ILE A 56 7.87 -0.48 -10.84
C ILE A 56 7.01 -1.58 -11.46
N ILE A 57 5.70 -1.45 -11.34
CA ILE A 57 4.78 -2.45 -11.86
C ILE A 57 4.66 -2.37 -13.38
N GLY A 58 4.91 -1.20 -13.96
CA GLY A 58 4.99 -1.01 -15.40
C GLY A 58 3.70 -0.62 -16.11
N PHE A 59 2.64 -0.33 -15.37
CA PHE A 59 1.39 0.15 -15.96
C PHE A 59 0.62 0.98 -14.94
N GLU A 60 -0.37 1.71 -15.43
CA GLU A 60 -1.21 2.58 -14.62
C GLU A 60 -2.22 1.75 -13.82
N LEU A 61 -2.40 2.12 -12.55
CA LEU A 61 -3.32 1.44 -11.64
C LEU A 61 -4.60 2.25 -11.46
N SER A 62 -5.74 1.57 -11.46
CA SER A 62 -7.03 2.21 -11.24
C SER A 62 -7.25 2.49 -9.75
N GLU A 63 -7.96 3.58 -9.45
CA GLU A 63 -8.36 3.89 -8.08
C GLU A 63 -9.29 2.81 -7.50
N ASP A 64 -9.94 2.03 -8.36
CA ASP A 64 -10.85 0.97 -7.95
C ASP A 64 -10.18 -0.13 -7.14
N VAL A 65 -8.85 -0.25 -7.20
CA VAL A 65 -8.14 -1.25 -6.39
C VAL A 65 -8.11 -0.86 -4.92
N VAL A 66 -8.35 0.41 -4.60
CA VAL A 66 -8.30 0.92 -3.23
C VAL A 66 -9.67 0.86 -2.60
N ARG A 67 -9.74 0.36 -1.35
CA ARG A 67 -10.99 0.33 -0.59
C ARG A 67 -11.45 1.75 -0.26
N ALA A 68 -12.73 2.03 -0.46
CA ALA A 68 -13.30 3.30 -0.05
C ALA A 68 -13.15 3.47 1.47
N GLY A 69 -12.68 4.65 1.89
CA GLY A 69 -12.45 4.92 3.31
C GLY A 69 -11.07 4.53 3.82
N GLY A 70 -10.25 3.86 3.01
CA GLY A 70 -8.90 3.51 3.36
C GLY A 70 -8.77 2.24 4.19
N TYR A 71 -7.71 2.17 4.99
CA TYR A 71 -7.37 0.97 5.77
C TYR A 71 -7.01 1.34 7.20
N THR A 72 -7.12 0.38 8.11
CA THR A 72 -6.86 0.61 9.52
C THR A 72 -5.46 0.19 9.96
N SER A 73 -4.67 -0.38 9.06
CA SER A 73 -3.28 -0.76 9.32
C SER A 73 -2.56 -1.03 8.01
N VAL A 74 -1.23 -1.03 8.06
CA VAL A 74 -0.41 -1.39 6.88
C VAL A 74 -0.69 -2.84 6.48
N ASP A 75 -0.74 -3.76 7.43
CA ASP A 75 -1.03 -5.17 7.15
C ASP A 75 -2.42 -5.34 6.51
N GLY A 76 -3.41 -4.60 6.99
CA GLY A 76 -4.74 -4.61 6.38
C GLY A 76 -4.73 -4.11 4.95
N ALA A 77 -3.98 -3.04 4.70
CA ALA A 77 -3.83 -2.49 3.36
C ALA A 77 -3.13 -3.49 2.43
N LEU A 78 -2.03 -4.08 2.88
CA LEU A 78 -1.29 -5.06 2.07
C LEU A 78 -2.15 -6.28 1.77
N GLY A 79 -2.88 -6.79 2.76
CA GLY A 79 -3.74 -7.95 2.58
C GLY A 79 -4.87 -7.72 1.57
N HIS A 80 -5.31 -6.49 1.41
CA HIS A 80 -6.34 -6.13 0.43
C HIS A 80 -5.74 -5.79 -0.94
N LEU A 81 -4.64 -5.02 -0.94
CA LEU A 81 -4.05 -4.51 -2.17
C LEU A 81 -3.22 -5.52 -2.94
N LEU A 82 -2.39 -6.30 -2.26
CA LEU A 82 -1.47 -7.22 -2.94
C LEU A 82 -2.16 -8.22 -3.86
N PRO A 83 -3.23 -8.91 -3.44
CA PRO A 83 -3.92 -9.81 -4.35
C PRO A 83 -4.50 -9.10 -5.56
N ARG A 84 -4.98 -7.88 -5.38
CA ARG A 84 -5.54 -7.08 -6.48
C ARG A 84 -4.47 -6.62 -7.44
N LEU A 85 -3.31 -6.18 -6.93
CA LEU A 85 -2.18 -5.77 -7.76
C LEU A 85 -1.62 -6.96 -8.53
N GLU A 86 -1.52 -8.11 -7.87
CA GLU A 86 -1.04 -9.33 -8.52
C GLU A 86 -1.99 -9.77 -9.63
N LYS A 87 -3.28 -9.67 -9.40
CA LYS A 87 -4.29 -9.99 -10.41
C LYS A 87 -4.16 -9.08 -11.62
N GLU A 88 -4.01 -7.77 -11.39
CA GLU A 88 -3.83 -6.81 -12.47
C GLU A 88 -2.54 -7.06 -13.23
N TRP A 89 -1.46 -7.34 -12.51
CA TRP A 89 -0.17 -7.63 -13.11
C TRP A 89 -0.24 -8.87 -13.98
N THR A 90 -0.85 -9.95 -13.49
CA THR A 90 -1.02 -11.19 -14.23
C THR A 90 -1.88 -10.96 -15.47
N LYS A 91 -2.96 -10.21 -15.32
CA LYS A 91 -3.87 -9.88 -16.41
C LYS A 91 -3.16 -9.12 -17.53
N LYS A 92 -2.34 -8.11 -17.16
CA LYS A 92 -1.60 -7.31 -18.12
C LYS A 92 -0.52 -8.12 -18.82
N LYS A 93 0.21 -8.94 -18.07
CA LYS A 93 1.25 -9.81 -18.65
C LYS A 93 0.64 -10.92 -19.50
N GLY A 94 -0.43 -11.52 -19.03
CA GLY A 94 -1.12 -12.59 -19.76
C GLY A 94 -1.75 -12.13 -21.05
N ALA A 95 -2.19 -10.87 -21.11
CA ALA A 95 -2.84 -10.33 -22.30
C ALA A 95 -1.92 -10.25 -23.51
N LYS A 96 -0.62 -10.38 -23.31
CA LYS A 96 0.35 -10.34 -24.41
C LYS A 96 0.58 -11.66 -25.08
N SER A 97 0.14 -12.73 -24.51
CA SER A 97 0.36 -14.07 -25.06
C SER A 97 -0.62 -14.46 -26.14
#